data_704ff134cf16d74e02c213bc368cd9b6
#
_entry.id   704ff134cf16d74e02c213bc368cd9b6
#
_cell.length_a   1.000
_cell.length_b   1.000
_cell.length_c   1.000
_cell.angle_alpha   90.00
_cell.angle_beta   90.00
_cell.angle_gamma   90.00
#
_symmetry.space_group_name_H-M   'P 1'
#
loop_
_entity.id
_entity.type
_entity.pdbx_description
1 polymer ?
#
loop_
_entity_poly.entity_id
_entity_poly.type
_entity_poly.pdbx_seq_one_letter_code
_entity_poly.pdbx_strand_id
1 'polypeptide(L)'
;MKFYCLGYYDVEKWDAMSESERNDLIDECFAYDDMLRRNGHVAGGDGLQGPQDTRTIKWKNGKAVTSTGPYTKTKEQLGGILVLEARDLDHAIQLISNHPGVRNGPFEIRQVEDMSAIMAESARRRSGARKAS
;
A
#
# COMPACT_ATOMS: atom_id res chain seq x y z
N MET A 1 15.16 -5.05 6.06
CA MET A 1 14.73 -3.81 5.44
C MET A 1 13.22 -3.85 5.25
N LYS A 2 12.56 -2.74 5.45
CA LYS A 2 11.10 -2.66 5.39
C LYS A 2 10.65 -2.08 4.05
N PHE A 3 9.65 -2.72 3.44
CA PHE A 3 9.08 -2.31 2.16
C PHE A 3 7.56 -2.23 2.28
N TYR A 4 6.97 -1.22 1.65
CA TYR A 4 5.52 -1.19 1.45
C TYR A 4 5.23 -1.76 0.07
N CYS A 5 4.37 -2.77 0.04
CA CYS A 5 3.93 -3.40 -1.19
C CYS A 5 2.49 -2.97 -1.45
N LEU A 6 2.29 -2.22 -2.53
CA LEU A 6 1.00 -1.65 -2.89
C LEU A 6 0.36 -2.56 -3.93
N GLY A 7 -0.71 -3.24 -3.54
CA GLY A 7 -1.40 -4.17 -4.41
C GLY A 7 -2.56 -3.52 -5.16
N TYR A 8 -2.50 -3.56 -6.48
CA TYR A 8 -3.53 -3.01 -7.35
C TYR A 8 -4.36 -4.14 -7.96
N TYR A 9 -5.60 -3.86 -8.30
CA TYR A 9 -6.46 -4.82 -8.96
C TYR A 9 -7.35 -4.14 -10.00
N ASP A 10 -7.68 -4.89 -11.05
CA ASP A 10 -8.64 -4.46 -12.07
C ASP A 10 -10.05 -4.70 -11.52
N VAL A 11 -10.75 -3.63 -11.20
CA VAL A 11 -12.07 -3.68 -10.55
C VAL A 11 -13.08 -4.42 -11.42
N GLU A 12 -13.10 -4.15 -12.72
CA GLU A 12 -14.03 -4.80 -13.65
C GLU A 12 -13.76 -6.30 -13.76
N LYS A 13 -12.50 -6.69 -13.83
CA LYS A 13 -12.09 -8.09 -13.86
C LYS A 13 -12.52 -8.80 -12.57
N TRP A 14 -12.30 -8.17 -11.43
CA TRP A 14 -12.71 -8.71 -10.14
C TRP A 14 -14.22 -8.91 -10.06
N ASP A 15 -14.99 -7.91 -10.48
CA ASP A 15 -16.45 -7.93 -10.45
C ASP A 15 -17.02 -8.99 -11.41
N ALA A 16 -16.31 -9.28 -12.49
CA ALA A 16 -16.70 -10.30 -13.49
C ALA A 16 -16.40 -11.73 -13.03
N MET A 17 -15.57 -11.92 -12.01
CA MET A 17 -15.26 -13.24 -11.49
C MET A 17 -16.46 -13.81 -10.72
N SER A 18 -16.61 -15.14 -10.76
CA SER A 18 -17.59 -15.81 -9.91
C SER A 18 -17.20 -15.72 -8.44
N GLU A 19 -18.15 -15.90 -7.54
CA GLU A 19 -17.86 -15.95 -6.11
C GLU A 19 -16.81 -17.02 -5.77
N SER A 20 -16.93 -18.18 -6.40
CA SER A 20 -15.99 -19.29 -6.22
C SER A 20 -14.57 -18.90 -6.65
N GLU A 21 -14.43 -18.25 -7.81
CA GLU A 21 -13.12 -17.79 -8.30
C GLU A 21 -12.51 -16.74 -7.38
N ARG A 22 -13.32 -15.79 -6.91
CA ARG A 22 -12.85 -14.77 -5.95
C ARG A 22 -12.40 -15.41 -4.63
N ASN A 23 -13.19 -16.34 -4.11
CA ASN A 23 -12.84 -17.03 -2.87
C ASN A 23 -11.55 -17.84 -3.00
N ASP A 24 -11.35 -18.52 -4.12
CA ASP A 24 -10.13 -19.29 -4.36
C ASP A 24 -8.90 -18.36 -4.36
N LEU A 25 -9.00 -17.21 -5.01
CA LEU A 25 -7.90 -16.24 -5.05
C LEU A 25 -7.63 -15.65 -3.67
N ILE A 26 -8.68 -15.29 -2.93
CA ILE A 26 -8.57 -14.78 -1.56
C ILE A 26 -7.87 -15.80 -0.66
N ASP A 27 -8.29 -17.04 -0.74
CA ASP A 27 -7.72 -18.12 0.08
C ASP A 27 -6.26 -18.36 -0.23
N GLU A 28 -5.89 -18.34 -1.52
CA GLU A 28 -4.49 -18.46 -1.95
C GLU A 28 -3.64 -17.30 -1.45
N CYS A 29 -4.16 -16.07 -1.53
CA CYS A 29 -3.46 -14.87 -1.05
C CYS A 29 -3.22 -14.95 0.46
N PHE A 30 -4.25 -15.29 1.22
CA PHE A 30 -4.12 -15.38 2.68
C PHE A 30 -3.20 -16.52 3.12
N ALA A 31 -3.23 -17.65 2.42
CA ALA A 31 -2.31 -18.76 2.69
C ALA A 31 -0.86 -18.35 2.45
N TYR A 32 -0.62 -17.60 1.38
CA TYR A 32 0.71 -17.08 1.08
C TYR A 32 1.16 -16.05 2.11
N ASP A 33 0.29 -15.14 2.50
CA ASP A 33 0.56 -14.14 3.53
C ASP A 33 0.88 -14.81 4.88
N ASP A 34 0.16 -15.87 5.23
CA ASP A 34 0.41 -16.62 6.45
C ASP A 34 1.79 -17.29 6.42
N MET A 35 2.19 -17.82 5.28
CA MET A 35 3.51 -18.41 5.11
C MET A 35 4.61 -17.35 5.25
N LEU A 36 4.43 -16.19 4.62
CA LEU A 36 5.36 -15.06 4.75
C LEU A 36 5.47 -14.60 6.22
N ARG A 37 4.33 -14.55 6.91
CA ARG A 37 4.31 -14.15 8.33
C ARG A 37 5.04 -15.15 9.21
N ARG A 38 4.83 -16.44 9.00
CA ARG A 38 5.54 -17.48 9.75
C ARG A 38 7.05 -17.40 9.55
N ASN A 39 7.49 -16.97 8.38
CA ASN A 39 8.91 -16.83 8.04
C ASN A 39 9.48 -15.46 8.39
N GLY A 40 8.72 -14.60 9.07
CA GLY A 40 9.18 -13.30 9.53
C GLY A 40 9.21 -12.22 8.45
N HIS A 41 8.54 -12.43 7.31
CA HIS A 41 8.57 -11.48 6.20
C HIS A 41 7.40 -10.50 6.18
N VAL A 42 6.38 -10.68 7.00
CA VAL A 42 5.24 -9.75 7.07
C VAL A 42 5.22 -9.05 8.42
N ALA A 43 5.27 -7.72 8.38
CA ALA A 43 5.21 -6.85 9.55
C ALA A 43 3.84 -6.18 9.72
N GLY A 44 2.96 -6.29 8.75
CA GLY A 44 1.62 -5.71 8.78
C GLY A 44 0.98 -5.69 7.41
N GLY A 45 -0.19 -5.14 7.32
CA GLY A 45 -0.90 -4.98 6.06
C GLY A 45 -2.39 -4.81 6.27
N ASP A 46 -3.05 -4.24 5.27
CA ASP A 46 -4.48 -3.99 5.30
C ASP A 46 -5.06 -4.08 3.91
N GLY A 47 -6.27 -4.63 3.82
CA GLY A 47 -7.12 -4.46 2.66
C GLY A 47 -7.81 -3.11 2.70
N LEU A 48 -8.10 -2.55 1.54
CA LEU A 48 -8.74 -1.25 1.43
C LEU A 48 -10.12 -1.41 0.80
N GLN A 49 -11.04 -0.52 1.18
CA GLN A 49 -12.35 -0.47 0.55
C GLN A 49 -12.22 0.01 -0.90
N GLY A 50 -13.25 -0.21 -1.69
CA GLY A 50 -13.23 0.04 -3.12
C GLY A 50 -13.13 1.52 -3.50
N PRO A 51 -12.90 1.78 -4.81
CA PRO A 51 -12.74 3.16 -5.30
C PRO A 51 -13.93 4.07 -5.00
N GLN A 52 -15.14 3.53 -4.99
CA GLN A 52 -16.37 4.31 -4.72
C GLN A 52 -16.41 4.89 -3.30
N ASP A 53 -15.67 4.28 -2.36
CA ASP A 53 -15.60 4.74 -0.97
C ASP A 53 -14.40 5.66 -0.72
N THR A 54 -13.66 5.98 -1.77
CA THR A 54 -12.46 6.81 -1.71
C THR A 54 -12.83 8.29 -1.75
N ARG A 55 -12.05 9.10 -1.05
CA ARG A 55 -12.13 10.56 -1.12
C ARG A 55 -10.76 11.10 -1.45
N THR A 56 -10.72 12.10 -2.33
CA THR A 56 -9.48 12.77 -2.70
C THR A 56 -9.52 14.21 -2.20
N ILE A 57 -8.45 14.65 -1.56
CA ILE A 57 -8.32 16.03 -1.07
C ILE A 57 -7.20 16.70 -1.85
N LYS A 58 -7.50 17.81 -2.49
CA LYS A 58 -6.53 18.60 -3.26
C LYS A 58 -6.49 20.02 -2.75
N TRP A 59 -5.34 20.65 -2.89
CA TRP A 59 -5.21 22.10 -2.68
C TRP A 59 -5.61 22.83 -3.94
N LYS A 60 -6.59 23.71 -3.84
CA LYS A 60 -7.10 24.46 -5.00
C LYS A 60 -7.56 25.83 -4.55
N ASN A 61 -7.08 26.86 -5.22
CA ASN A 61 -7.46 28.25 -4.95
C ASN A 61 -7.30 28.65 -3.48
N GLY A 62 -6.20 28.24 -2.86
CA GLY A 62 -5.85 28.61 -1.49
C GLY A 62 -6.58 27.82 -0.40
N LYS A 63 -7.20 26.69 -0.74
CA LYS A 63 -7.90 25.86 0.24
C LYS A 63 -7.89 24.37 -0.14
N ALA A 64 -8.17 23.53 0.83
CA ALA A 64 -8.35 22.09 0.60
C ALA A 64 -9.75 21.84 0.05
N VAL A 65 -9.80 21.08 -1.06
CA VAL A 65 -11.08 20.72 -1.72
C VAL A 65 -11.17 19.20 -1.77
N THR A 66 -12.30 18.66 -1.32
CA THR A 66 -12.57 17.22 -1.29
C THR A 66 -13.42 16.82 -2.48
N SER A 67 -13.04 15.72 -3.12
CA SER A 67 -13.84 15.09 -4.19
C SER A 67 -14.07 13.61 -3.88
N THR A 68 -15.16 13.07 -4.44
CA THR A 68 -15.48 11.64 -4.34
C THR A 68 -14.69 10.86 -5.38
N GLY A 69 -14.18 9.70 -4.98
CA GLY A 69 -13.46 8.81 -5.86
C GLY A 69 -11.96 8.91 -5.73
N PRO A 70 -11.22 8.01 -6.42
CA PRO A 70 -9.76 7.97 -6.35
C PRO A 70 -9.12 9.13 -7.11
N TYR A 71 -7.92 9.51 -6.68
CA TYR A 71 -7.11 10.53 -7.35
C TYR A 71 -6.76 10.11 -8.78
N THR A 72 -6.33 8.86 -8.94
CA THR A 72 -5.98 8.30 -10.25
C THR A 72 -7.13 7.44 -10.76
N LYS A 73 -7.71 7.81 -11.89
CA LYS A 73 -8.85 7.10 -12.48
C LYS A 73 -8.38 6.08 -13.51
N THR A 74 -7.49 5.21 -13.08
CA THR A 74 -6.98 4.12 -13.90
C THR A 74 -7.82 2.86 -13.73
N LYS A 75 -7.66 1.93 -14.65
CA LYS A 75 -8.35 0.65 -14.64
C LYS A 75 -8.00 -0.16 -13.39
N GLU A 76 -6.71 -0.19 -13.04
CA GLU A 76 -6.24 -0.82 -11.81
C GLU A 76 -6.30 0.19 -10.66
N GLN A 77 -6.88 -0.23 -9.56
CA GLN A 77 -7.04 0.58 -8.35
C GLN A 77 -6.36 -0.08 -7.17
N LEU A 78 -5.85 0.73 -6.24
CA LEU A 78 -5.20 0.24 -5.04
C LEU A 78 -6.22 -0.55 -4.20
N GLY A 79 -5.91 -1.80 -3.89
CA GLY A 79 -6.79 -2.68 -3.13
C GLY A 79 -6.24 -3.11 -1.78
N GLY A 80 -4.92 -2.99 -1.58
CA GLY A 80 -4.32 -3.38 -0.32
C GLY A 80 -2.87 -2.98 -0.20
N ILE A 81 -2.40 -3.01 1.03
CA ILE A 81 -1.02 -2.70 1.38
C ILE A 81 -0.47 -3.83 2.24
N LEU A 82 0.72 -4.31 1.90
CA LEU A 82 1.43 -5.31 2.68
C LEU A 82 2.76 -4.71 3.12
N VAL A 83 3.06 -4.78 4.41
CA VAL A 83 4.33 -4.33 4.94
C VAL A 83 5.26 -5.52 5.04
N LEU A 84 6.32 -5.49 4.25
CA LEU A 84 7.23 -6.62 4.03
C LEU A 84 8.58 -6.36 4.70
N GLU A 85 9.13 -7.40 5.34
CA GLU A 85 10.52 -7.44 5.81
C GLU A 85 11.30 -8.34 4.88
N ALA A 86 12.37 -7.81 4.27
CA ALA A 86 13.23 -8.54 3.36
C ALA A 86 14.69 -8.06 3.51
N ARG A 87 15.64 -8.87 3.06
CA ARG A 87 17.06 -8.55 3.17
C ARG A 87 17.44 -7.33 2.33
N ASP A 88 16.83 -7.23 1.15
CA ASP A 88 17.09 -6.17 0.18
C ASP A 88 15.92 -6.12 -0.83
N LEU A 89 16.01 -5.21 -1.79
CA LEU A 89 14.96 -5.03 -2.80
C LEU A 89 14.78 -6.28 -3.67
N ASP A 90 15.89 -6.93 -4.07
CA ASP A 90 15.81 -8.14 -4.90
C ASP A 90 15.07 -9.26 -4.18
N HIS A 91 15.32 -9.42 -2.88
CA HIS A 91 14.61 -10.39 -2.06
C HIS A 91 13.11 -10.03 -1.94
N ALA A 92 12.79 -8.75 -1.76
CA ALA A 92 11.40 -8.30 -1.73
C ALA A 92 10.69 -8.60 -3.05
N ILE A 93 11.33 -8.35 -4.18
CA ILE A 93 10.80 -8.66 -5.51
C ILE A 93 10.54 -10.17 -5.64
N GLN A 94 11.49 -10.99 -5.21
CA GLN A 94 11.36 -12.44 -5.25
C GLN A 94 10.14 -12.92 -4.44
N LEU A 95 9.96 -12.41 -3.23
CA LEU A 95 8.85 -12.79 -2.37
C LEU A 95 7.51 -12.39 -2.97
N ILE A 96 7.39 -11.18 -3.51
CA ILE A 96 6.13 -10.67 -4.06
C ILE A 96 5.84 -11.28 -5.44
N SER A 97 6.87 -11.62 -6.21
CA SER A 97 6.66 -12.25 -7.52
C SER A 97 5.90 -13.57 -7.43
N ASN A 98 5.95 -14.24 -6.29
CA ASN A 98 5.23 -15.49 -6.04
C ASN A 98 3.89 -15.27 -5.32
N HIS A 99 3.52 -14.03 -5.02
CA HIS A 99 2.25 -13.74 -4.36
C HIS A 99 1.10 -13.96 -5.34
N PRO A 100 0.06 -14.73 -4.96
CA PRO A 100 -1.07 -15.00 -5.87
C PRO A 100 -1.78 -13.75 -6.38
N GLY A 101 -1.79 -12.67 -5.59
CA GLY A 101 -2.43 -11.41 -5.97
C GLY A 101 -1.83 -10.75 -7.21
N VAL A 102 -0.58 -11.08 -7.58
CA VAL A 102 0.05 -10.56 -8.79
C VAL A 102 -0.74 -10.95 -10.06
N ARG A 103 -1.44 -12.09 -10.01
CA ARG A 103 -2.29 -12.54 -11.12
C ARG A 103 -3.55 -11.69 -11.32
N ASN A 104 -3.92 -10.93 -10.27
CA ASN A 104 -5.12 -10.09 -10.31
C ASN A 104 -4.80 -8.61 -10.57
N GLY A 105 -3.56 -8.22 -10.44
CA GLY A 105 -3.11 -6.85 -10.68
C GLY A 105 -1.67 -6.65 -10.27
N PRO A 106 -1.07 -5.51 -10.65
CA PRO A 106 0.32 -5.24 -10.34
C PRO A 106 0.55 -4.93 -8.86
N PHE A 107 1.79 -5.13 -8.42
CA PHE A 107 2.26 -4.68 -7.12
C PHE A 107 3.40 -3.68 -7.33
N GLU A 108 3.35 -2.57 -6.61
CA GLU A 108 4.50 -1.68 -6.47
C GLU A 108 5.20 -2.00 -5.16
N ILE A 109 6.53 -2.00 -5.19
CA ILE A 109 7.35 -2.21 -4.00
C ILE A 109 8.15 -0.95 -3.74
N ARG A 110 7.99 -0.36 -2.55
CA ARG A 110 8.72 0.84 -2.16
C ARG A 110 9.40 0.62 -0.82
N GLN A 111 10.71 0.86 -0.79
CA GLN A 111 11.46 0.82 0.46
C GLN A 111 11.04 1.97 1.35
N VAL A 112 10.88 1.71 2.64
CA VAL A 112 10.55 2.73 3.63
C VAL A 112 11.76 3.64 3.83
N GLU A 113 11.55 4.94 3.78
CA GLU A 113 12.56 5.96 4.07
C GLU A 113 12.70 6.13 5.57
N ASP A 114 13.94 6.15 6.07
CA ASP A 114 14.19 6.49 7.46
C ASP A 114 14.13 8.01 7.63
N MET A 115 13.05 8.49 8.23
CA MET A 115 12.79 9.90 8.42
C MET A 115 13.38 10.47 9.72
N SER A 116 14.09 9.66 10.50
CA SER A 116 14.55 10.04 11.85
C SER A 116 15.34 11.34 11.87
N ALA A 117 16.32 11.48 10.97
CA ALA A 117 17.15 12.69 10.91
C ALA A 117 16.35 13.93 10.51
N ILE A 118 15.47 13.77 9.52
CA ILE A 118 14.60 14.85 9.03
C ILE A 118 13.64 15.30 10.14
N MET A 119 13.06 14.34 10.85
CA MET A 119 12.15 14.62 11.97
C MET A 119 12.85 15.34 13.10
N ALA A 120 14.06 14.92 13.46
CA ALA A 120 14.86 15.54 14.53
C ALA A 120 15.24 16.98 14.15
N GLU A 121 15.65 17.20 12.90
CA GLU A 121 16.00 18.53 12.39
C GLU A 121 14.78 19.46 12.40
N SER A 122 13.64 18.97 11.94
CA SER A 122 12.38 19.72 11.99
C SER A 122 11.97 20.07 13.40
N ALA A 123 12.12 19.15 14.34
CA ALA A 123 11.81 19.38 15.76
C ALA A 123 12.68 20.49 16.33
N ARG A 124 13.97 20.52 15.99
CA ARG A 124 14.89 21.60 16.40
C ARG A 124 14.45 22.94 15.85
N ARG A 125 14.10 23.04 14.57
CA ARG A 125 13.61 24.29 13.98
C ARG A 125 12.34 24.80 14.63
N ARG A 126 11.37 23.91 14.86
CA ARG A 126 10.09 24.28 15.49
C ARG A 126 10.29 24.74 16.94
N SER A 127 11.17 24.08 17.68
CA SER A 127 11.52 24.45 19.05
C SER A 127 12.26 25.81 19.08
N GLY A 128 13.21 26.04 18.16
CA GLY A 128 13.91 27.32 18.01
C GLY A 128 12.97 28.46 17.65
N ALA A 129 12.02 28.23 16.75
CA ALA A 129 11.01 29.21 16.38
C ALA A 129 10.13 29.62 17.57
N ARG A 130 9.76 28.66 18.43
CA ARG A 130 9.01 28.94 19.67
C ARG A 130 9.79 29.81 20.64
N LYS A 131 11.10 29.58 20.76
CA LYS A 131 11.97 30.35 21.65
C LYS A 131 12.17 31.78 21.15
N ALA A 132 12.13 31.97 19.84
CA ALA A 132 12.34 33.28 19.21
C ALA A 132 11.08 34.16 19.26
N SER A 133 9.92 33.57 19.48
CA SER A 133 8.66 34.29 19.59
C SER A 133 8.32 34.55 21.05
#